data_156821c87d5cece06c5353422c21ad9c
#
_entry.id   156821c87d5cece06c5353422c21ad9c
#
_cell.length_a   1.000
_cell.length_b   1.000
_cell.length_c   1.000
_cell.angle_alpha   90.00
_cell.angle_beta   90.00
_cell.angle_gamma   90.00
#
_symmetry.space_group_name_H-M   'P 1'
#
loop_
_entity.id
_entity.type
_entity.pdbx_description
1 polymer ?
#
loop_
_entity_poly.entity_id
_entity_poly.type
_entity_poly.pdbx_seq_one_letter_code
_entity_poly.pdbx_strand_id
1 'polypeptide(L)' 'MDTPIEDLSFEDALKELERIVTRLESGDCALDESIRLYERGDRLRAKCAERLDAAQARIEAIRLDSEGRPAGARPFNAG' A
#
# COMPACT_ATOMS: atom_id res chain seq x y z
N MET A 1 -3.84 -9.73 -15.26
CA MET A 1 -4.06 -10.11 -13.88
C MET A 1 -3.58 -11.48 -13.53
N ASP A 2 -2.85 -12.10 -14.39
CA ASP A 2 -2.37 -13.45 -14.14
C ASP A 2 -1.04 -13.48 -13.42
N THR A 3 -0.38 -12.36 -13.34
CA THR A 3 0.93 -12.29 -12.70
C THR A 3 0.80 -12.51 -11.20
N PRO A 4 1.58 -13.41 -10.62
CA PRO A 4 1.55 -13.57 -9.17
C PRO A 4 1.89 -12.25 -8.47
N ILE A 5 1.21 -11.97 -7.40
CA ILE A 5 1.36 -10.69 -6.70
C ILE A 5 2.78 -10.50 -6.21
N GLU A 6 3.41 -11.56 -5.75
CA GLU A 6 4.78 -11.46 -5.24
C GLU A 6 5.79 -11.12 -6.32
N ASP A 7 5.43 -11.28 -7.60
CA ASP A 7 6.32 -10.94 -8.70
C ASP A 7 6.10 -9.52 -9.21
N LEU A 8 5.13 -8.81 -8.69
CA LEU A 8 4.85 -7.46 -9.14
C LEU A 8 5.75 -6.47 -8.43
N SER A 9 6.18 -5.45 -9.17
CA SER A 9 6.83 -4.32 -8.52
C SER A 9 5.79 -3.53 -7.74
N PHE A 10 6.24 -2.67 -6.84
CA PHE A 10 5.33 -1.80 -6.10
C PHE A 10 4.48 -0.98 -7.05
N GLU A 11 5.12 -0.40 -8.07
CA GLU A 11 4.39 0.45 -9.02
C GLU A 11 3.33 -0.33 -9.79
N ASP A 12 3.67 -1.54 -10.20
CA ASP A 12 2.72 -2.38 -10.93
C ASP A 12 1.59 -2.86 -10.03
N ALA A 13 1.91 -3.19 -8.79
CA ALA A 13 0.89 -3.58 -7.83
C ALA A 13 -0.07 -2.43 -7.57
N LEU A 14 0.45 -1.23 -7.43
CA LEU A 14 -0.37 -0.05 -7.20
C LEU A 14 -1.27 0.24 -8.39
N LYS A 15 -0.74 0.11 -9.60
CA LYS A 15 -1.52 0.33 -10.80
C LYS A 15 -2.66 -0.69 -10.92
N GLU A 16 -2.36 -1.93 -10.60
CA GLU A 16 -3.39 -2.95 -10.65
C GLU A 16 -4.46 -2.71 -9.60
N LEU A 17 -4.04 -2.31 -8.41
CA LEU A 17 -4.98 -1.98 -7.34
C LEU A 17 -5.90 -0.84 -7.75
N GLU A 18 -5.35 0.17 -8.37
CA GLU A 18 -6.16 1.30 -8.84
C GLU A 18 -7.17 0.86 -9.88
N ARG A 19 -6.79 -0.04 -10.77
CA ARG A 19 -7.71 -0.58 -11.77
C ARG A 19 -8.84 -1.36 -11.13
N ILE A 20 -8.50 -2.15 -10.11
CA ILE A 20 -9.50 -2.94 -9.39
C ILE A 20 -10.49 -2.03 -8.68
N VAL A 21 -9.98 -0.99 -8.03
CA VAL A 21 -10.85 -0.05 -7.33
C VAL A 21 -11.81 0.62 -8.31
N THR A 22 -11.28 1.06 -9.44
CA THR A 22 -12.11 1.69 -10.47
C THR A 22 -13.19 0.73 -10.96
N ARG A 23 -12.81 -0.52 -11.18
CA ARG A 23 -13.76 -1.52 -11.66
C ARG A 23 -14.86 -1.79 -10.65
N LEU A 24 -14.49 -1.89 -9.39
CA LEU A 24 -15.47 -2.11 -8.31
C LEU A 24 -16.38 -0.91 -8.14
N GLU A 25 -15.84 0.27 -8.28
CA GLU A 25 -16.64 1.49 -8.13
C GLU A 25 -17.61 1.68 -9.28
N SER A 26 -17.32 1.11 -10.43
CA SER A 26 -18.22 1.24 -11.58
C SER A 26 -19.56 0.56 -11.34
N GLY A 27 -19.58 -0.45 -10.49
CA GLY A 27 -20.81 -1.19 -10.20
C GLY A 27 -21.27 -2.11 -11.31
N ASP A 28 -20.42 -2.32 -12.32
CA ASP A 28 -20.79 -3.15 -13.47
C ASP A 28 -20.35 -4.59 -13.36
N CYS A 29 -19.74 -4.97 -12.26
CA CYS A 29 -19.22 -6.32 -12.09
C CYS A 29 -20.29 -7.27 -11.61
N ALA A 30 -20.28 -8.49 -12.12
CA ALA A 30 -21.07 -9.55 -11.54
C ALA A 30 -20.55 -9.82 -10.12
N LEU A 31 -21.40 -10.37 -9.28
CA LEU A 31 -21.04 -10.60 -7.88
C LEU A 31 -19.80 -11.45 -7.75
N ASP A 32 -19.71 -12.55 -8.50
CA ASP A 32 -18.55 -13.43 -8.44
C ASP A 32 -17.27 -12.70 -8.83
N GLU A 33 -17.36 -11.86 -9.84
CA GLU A 33 -16.22 -11.08 -10.28
C GLU A 33 -15.82 -10.06 -9.22
N SER A 34 -16.81 -9.43 -8.60
CA SER A 34 -16.54 -8.45 -7.54
C SER A 34 -15.81 -9.09 -6.36
N ILE A 35 -16.21 -10.28 -5.99
CA ILE A 35 -15.56 -11.00 -4.91
C ILE A 35 -14.11 -11.31 -5.25
N ARG A 36 -13.86 -11.78 -6.46
CA ARG A 36 -12.50 -12.10 -6.90
C ARG A 36 -11.62 -10.84 -6.95
N LEU A 37 -12.20 -9.75 -7.44
CA LEU A 37 -11.46 -8.49 -7.51
C LEU A 37 -11.15 -7.97 -6.12
N TYR A 38 -12.11 -8.08 -5.22
CA TYR A 38 -11.91 -7.64 -3.85
C TYR A 38 -10.79 -8.43 -3.18
N GLU A 39 -10.79 -9.75 -3.36
CA GLU A 39 -9.76 -10.59 -2.77
C GLU A 39 -8.38 -10.26 -3.32
N ARG A 40 -8.29 -10.09 -4.64
CA ARG A 40 -7.01 -9.74 -5.23
C ARG A 40 -6.58 -8.34 -4.82
N GLY A 41 -7.52 -7.42 -4.78
CA GLY A 41 -7.24 -6.05 -4.33
C GLY A 41 -6.71 -6.03 -2.91
N ASP A 42 -7.26 -6.87 -2.05
CA ASP A 42 -6.79 -6.93 -0.67
C ASP A 42 -5.35 -7.42 -0.58
N ARG A 43 -4.98 -8.40 -1.39
CA ARG A 43 -3.59 -8.87 -1.43
C ARG A 43 -2.65 -7.82 -2.00
N LEU A 44 -3.10 -7.10 -3.02
CA LEU A 44 -2.29 -6.02 -3.59
C LEU A 44 -2.10 -4.90 -2.58
N ARG A 45 -3.14 -4.59 -1.84
CA ARG A 45 -3.08 -3.58 -0.79
C ARG A 45 -2.05 -3.99 0.27
N ALA A 46 -2.08 -5.26 0.67
CA ALA A 46 -1.14 -5.75 1.66
C ALA A 46 0.30 -5.66 1.17
N LYS A 47 0.52 -5.97 -0.11
CA LYS A 47 1.85 -5.86 -0.69
C LYS A 47 2.32 -4.41 -0.72
N CYS A 48 1.44 -3.50 -1.09
CA CYS A 48 1.78 -2.08 -1.10
C CYS A 48 2.06 -1.58 0.31
N ALA A 49 1.30 -2.03 1.28
CA ALA A 49 1.50 -1.64 2.67
C ALA A 49 2.86 -2.12 3.19
N GLU A 50 3.26 -3.32 2.82
CA GLU A 50 4.58 -3.82 3.18
C GLU A 50 5.69 -2.89 2.72
N ARG A 51 5.59 -2.42 1.48
CA ARG A 51 6.61 -1.51 0.96
C ARG A 51 6.58 -0.16 1.67
N LEU A 52 5.39 0.32 1.96
CA LEU A 52 5.25 1.59 2.67
C LEU A 52 5.75 1.48 4.09
N ASP A 53 5.48 0.37 4.75
CA ASP A 53 5.97 0.14 6.11
C ASP A 53 7.51 0.12 6.14
N ALA A 54 8.13 -0.53 5.17
CA ALA A 54 9.57 -0.55 5.07
C ALA A 54 10.13 0.85 4.83
N ALA A 55 9.48 1.61 3.96
CA ALA A 55 9.90 2.97 3.67
C ALA A 55 9.75 3.87 4.89
N GLN A 56 8.66 3.71 5.61
CA GLN A 56 8.45 4.48 6.83
C GLN A 56 9.49 4.16 7.89
N ALA A 57 9.84 2.89 8.03
CA ALA A 57 10.87 2.50 8.97
C ALA A 57 12.23 3.12 8.63
N ARG A 58 12.53 3.19 7.34
CA ARG A 58 13.79 3.81 6.89
C ARG A 58 13.80 5.30 7.13
N ILE A 59 12.68 5.95 6.85
CA ILE A 59 12.56 7.39 7.09
C ILE A 59 12.70 7.69 8.57
N GLU A 60 12.08 6.87 9.41
CA GLU A 60 12.14 7.05 10.85
C GLU A 60 13.59 6.93 11.33
N ALA A 61 14.32 5.93 10.84
CA ALA A 61 15.71 5.75 11.23
C ALA A 61 16.56 6.95 10.82
N ILE A 62 16.34 7.50 9.65
CA ILE A 62 17.06 8.67 9.19
C ILE A 62 16.77 9.87 10.07
N ARG A 63 15.51 10.05 10.44
CA ARG A 63 15.14 11.16 11.30
C ARG A 63 15.76 11.08 12.66
N LEU A 64 15.81 9.89 13.24
CA LEU A 64 16.44 9.69 14.53
C LEU A 64 17.92 9.99 14.47
N ASP A 65 18.57 9.54 13.41
CA ASP A 65 20.00 9.81 13.24
C ASP A 65 20.27 11.29 13.06
N SER A 66 19.48 11.97 12.28
CA SER A 66 19.75 13.37 11.99
C SER A 66 19.54 14.24 13.20
N GLU A 67 18.59 13.91 14.04
CA GLU A 67 18.28 14.75 15.18
C GLU A 67 19.02 14.35 16.43
N GLY A 68 19.62 13.19 16.43
CA GLY A 68 20.33 12.71 17.62
C GLY A 68 19.41 12.40 18.77
N ARG A 69 18.11 12.34 18.52
CA ARG A 69 17.12 11.99 19.54
C ARG A 69 15.86 11.58 18.84
N PRO A 70 14.97 10.91 19.54
CA PRO A 70 13.74 10.46 18.94
C PRO A 70 12.92 11.64 18.43
N ALA A 71 12.56 11.60 17.20
CA ALA A 71 11.77 12.65 16.61
C ALA A 71 10.42 12.77 17.28
N GLY A 72 9.92 11.68 17.78
CA GLY A 72 8.64 11.68 18.46
C GLY A 72 8.62 12.45 19.71
N ALA A 73 9.76 12.81 20.21
CA ALA A 73 9.81 13.64 21.38
C ALA A 73 9.22 15.00 21.12
N ARG A 74 9.13 15.44 19.88
CA ARG A 74 8.52 16.67 19.59
C ARG A 74 7.13 16.45 19.28
N PRO A 75 6.28 17.12 19.91
CA PRO A 75 4.94 16.99 19.55
C PRO A 75 4.78 17.55 18.23
N PHE A 76 5.03 17.59 17.67
CA PHE A 76 4.84 17.90 16.46
C PHE A 76 3.83 18.27 16.04
N ASN A 77 3.91 18.30 16.56
CA ASN A 77 3.47 18.52 16.44
C ASN A 77 2.57 18.37 16.37
N ALA A 78 2.53 18.11 16.65
CA ALA A 78 1.89 17.99 16.53
C ALA A 78 1.41 18.54 16.51
N GLY A 79 1.51 18.59 16.45
CA GLY A 79 1.43 19.37 16.36
C GLY A 79 1.74 19.30 16.72
#